data_7fea33b68c3c19b4d89f611a7df3a868
#
_entry.id   7fea33b68c3c19b4d89f611a7df3a868
#
_cell.length_a   1.000
_cell.length_b   1.000
_cell.length_c   1.000
_cell.angle_alpha   90.00
_cell.angle_beta   90.00
_cell.angle_gamma   90.00
#
_symmetry.space_group_name_H-M   'P 1'
#
loop_
_entity.id
_entity.type
_entity.pdbx_description
1 polymer ?
#
loop_
_entity_poly.entity_id
_entity_poly.type
_entity_poly.pdbx_seq_one_letter_code
_entity_poly.pdbx_strand_id
1 'polypeptide(L)'
;MNRRKFLSYIGCGCSSLMINGCSTAPITDRRQLKIIPESNLNAKAAIIYEKVKEKEKMSDDKKMLNEIKDIGKRMENSISKYFSETGKDDPTTNFDWEYILIENKKIKNAWCMPGGKIAIYTGILDITKNNNGLASVMGHEIAHAVAKHSVERASRGML
;
A
#
# COMPACT_ATOMS: atom_id res chain seq x y z
N MET A 1 -10.55 -32.90 42.82
CA MET A 1 -10.65 -32.58 41.39
C MET A 1 -9.74 -33.53 40.63
N ASN A 2 -10.30 -34.42 39.76
CA ASN A 2 -9.55 -35.52 39.17
C ASN A 2 -8.65 -35.00 38.02
N ARG A 3 -7.36 -35.34 37.98
CA ARG A 3 -6.36 -34.94 36.99
C ARG A 3 -6.85 -35.10 35.52
N ARG A 4 -7.64 -36.14 35.26
CA ARG A 4 -8.26 -36.39 33.97
C ARG A 4 -9.27 -35.32 33.54
N LYS A 5 -10.09 -34.81 34.48
CA LYS A 5 -11.05 -33.70 34.19
C LYS A 5 -10.36 -32.38 33.96
N PHE A 6 -9.25 -32.12 34.66
CA PHE A 6 -8.44 -30.91 34.48
C PHE A 6 -7.81 -30.85 33.05
N LEU A 7 -7.28 -31.99 32.55
CA LEU A 7 -6.73 -32.06 31.20
C LEU A 7 -7.80 -31.94 30.13
N SER A 8 -9.03 -32.41 30.37
CA SER A 8 -10.15 -32.23 29.41
C SER A 8 -10.59 -30.77 29.29
N TYR A 9 -10.51 -29.98 30.36
CA TYR A 9 -10.84 -28.54 30.30
C TYR A 9 -9.74 -27.71 29.62
N ILE A 10 -8.47 -28.09 29.74
CA ILE A 10 -7.36 -27.45 29.03
C ILE A 10 -7.39 -27.79 27.51
N GLY A 11 -7.73 -29.04 27.17
CA GLY A 11 -7.82 -29.46 25.77
C GLY A 11 -8.94 -28.79 24.97
N CYS A 12 -10.05 -28.38 25.62
CA CYS A 12 -11.18 -27.73 24.97
C CYS A 12 -11.01 -26.20 24.83
N GLY A 13 -10.15 -25.57 25.64
CA GLY A 13 -9.90 -24.13 25.62
C GLY A 13 -8.86 -23.68 24.56
N CYS A 14 -8.02 -24.59 24.05
CA CYS A 14 -6.97 -24.25 23.09
C CYS A 14 -7.42 -24.26 21.62
N SER A 15 -8.63 -24.69 21.31
CA SER A 15 -9.10 -24.81 19.92
C SER A 15 -9.66 -23.52 19.32
N SER A 16 -9.81 -22.45 20.09
CA SER A 16 -10.44 -21.21 19.63
C SER A 16 -9.48 -20.03 19.41
N LEU A 17 -8.19 -20.21 19.62
CA LEU A 17 -7.18 -19.26 19.18
C LEU A 17 -6.71 -19.61 17.75
N MET A 18 -7.66 -19.69 16.81
CA MET A 18 -7.36 -19.57 15.40
C MET A 18 -6.85 -18.13 15.22
N ILE A 19 -5.53 -17.97 15.16
CA ILE A 19 -4.90 -16.73 14.76
C ILE A 19 -5.35 -16.48 13.31
N ASN A 20 -6.37 -15.64 13.14
CA ASN A 20 -6.81 -15.14 11.83
C ASN A 20 -5.73 -14.22 11.22
N GLY A 21 -4.47 -14.67 11.20
CA GLY A 21 -3.34 -13.93 10.66
C GLY A 21 -3.14 -14.10 9.16
N CYS A 22 -3.96 -14.94 8.50
CA CYS A 22 -3.88 -15.15 7.06
C CYS A 22 -5.05 -14.49 6.35
N SER A 23 -4.77 -13.63 5.39
CA SER A 23 -5.73 -13.07 4.45
C SER A 23 -5.30 -13.39 3.01
N THR A 24 -6.18 -13.19 2.05
CA THR A 24 -5.84 -13.28 0.62
C THR A 24 -5.44 -11.91 0.09
N ALA A 25 -4.48 -11.89 -0.83
CA ALA A 25 -4.11 -10.67 -1.56
C ALA A 25 -5.25 -10.29 -2.50
N PRO A 26 -5.67 -9.00 -2.53
CA PRO A 26 -6.89 -8.59 -3.22
C PRO A 26 -6.95 -8.90 -4.72
N ILE A 27 -5.80 -8.93 -5.41
CA ILE A 27 -5.74 -9.14 -6.87
C ILE A 27 -5.34 -10.59 -7.21
N THR A 28 -4.37 -11.15 -6.47
CA THR A 28 -3.75 -12.44 -6.83
C THR A 28 -4.34 -13.63 -6.09
N ASP A 29 -5.27 -13.40 -5.18
CA ASP A 29 -5.88 -14.40 -4.28
C ASP A 29 -4.85 -15.27 -3.52
N ARG A 30 -3.58 -14.84 -3.51
CA ARG A 30 -2.48 -15.49 -2.79
C ARG A 30 -2.62 -15.28 -1.29
N ARG A 31 -2.38 -16.32 -0.51
CA ARG A 31 -2.34 -16.21 0.96
C ARG A 31 -1.25 -15.25 1.41
N GLN A 32 -1.61 -14.30 2.27
CA GLN A 32 -0.72 -13.31 2.87
C GLN A 32 -0.81 -13.37 4.40
N LEU A 33 0.33 -13.13 5.05
CA LEU A 33 0.37 -12.92 6.48
C LEU A 33 -0.04 -11.48 6.79
N LYS A 34 -1.11 -11.31 7.58
CA LYS A 34 -1.66 -10.00 7.99
C LYS A 34 -1.83 -9.98 9.50
N ILE A 35 -0.73 -9.74 10.22
CA ILE A 35 -0.73 -9.60 11.69
C ILE A 35 -1.01 -8.13 12.07
N ILE A 36 -0.46 -7.18 11.30
CA ILE A 36 -0.59 -5.76 11.57
C ILE A 36 -1.89 -5.24 10.96
N PRO A 37 -2.72 -4.51 11.72
CA PRO A 37 -3.87 -3.79 11.17
C PRO A 37 -3.44 -2.79 10.10
N GLU A 38 -4.13 -2.77 8.97
CA GLU A 38 -3.83 -1.90 7.83
C GLU A 38 -3.94 -0.42 8.19
N SER A 39 -4.94 -0.06 9.01
CA SER A 39 -5.12 1.30 9.51
C SER A 39 -3.88 1.85 10.23
N ASN A 40 -3.19 1.00 11.01
CA ASN A 40 -1.96 1.40 11.70
C ASN A 40 -0.82 1.67 10.73
N LEU A 41 -0.73 0.91 9.64
CA LEU A 41 0.29 1.13 8.61
C LEU A 41 -0.01 2.37 7.78
N ASN A 42 -1.28 2.59 7.42
CA ASN A 42 -1.70 3.80 6.71
C ASN A 42 -1.41 5.06 7.55
N ALA A 43 -1.71 5.04 8.84
CA ALA A 43 -1.42 6.16 9.74
C ALA A 43 0.09 6.42 9.86
N LYS A 44 0.91 5.38 10.02
CA LYS A 44 2.38 5.51 10.03
C LYS A 44 2.92 6.04 8.71
N ALA A 45 2.39 5.55 7.59
CA ALA A 45 2.78 6.00 6.26
C ALA A 45 2.47 7.49 6.06
N ALA A 46 1.31 7.96 6.49
CA ALA A 46 0.95 9.38 6.43
C ALA A 46 1.93 10.24 7.22
N ILE A 47 2.30 9.84 8.45
CA ILE A 47 3.30 10.57 9.26
C ILE A 47 4.67 10.63 8.57
N ILE A 48 5.11 9.52 7.97
CA ILE A 48 6.39 9.47 7.26
C ILE A 48 6.32 10.35 6.01
N TYR A 49 5.21 10.33 5.30
CA TYR A 49 5.00 11.13 4.10
C TYR A 49 5.08 12.63 4.40
N GLU A 50 4.46 13.11 5.48
CA GLU A 50 4.58 14.51 5.92
C GLU A 50 6.05 14.88 6.23
N LYS A 51 6.78 14.00 6.91
CA LYS A 51 8.21 14.20 7.16
C LYS A 51 9.04 14.27 5.87
N VAL A 52 8.65 13.52 4.84
CA VAL A 52 9.30 13.64 3.52
C VAL A 52 9.02 14.99 2.91
N LYS A 53 7.78 15.50 2.97
CA LYS A 53 7.41 16.82 2.48
C LYS A 53 8.17 17.95 3.18
N GLU A 54 8.46 17.78 4.47
CA GLU A 54 9.25 18.76 5.24
C GLU A 54 10.76 18.74 4.91
N LYS A 55 11.30 17.56 4.60
CA LYS A 55 12.75 17.37 4.42
C LYS A 55 13.22 17.53 2.98
N GLU A 56 12.40 17.10 2.04
CA GLU A 56 12.74 17.09 0.63
C GLU A 56 12.32 18.38 -0.05
N LYS A 57 13.06 18.80 -1.06
CA LYS A 57 12.68 19.94 -1.88
C LYS A 57 11.58 19.53 -2.85
N MET A 58 10.39 20.12 -2.72
CA MET A 58 9.32 19.92 -3.68
C MET A 58 9.64 20.62 -5.00
N SER A 59 9.26 20.01 -6.12
CA SER A 59 9.44 20.60 -7.43
C SER A 59 8.44 21.73 -7.67
N ASP A 60 8.91 22.80 -8.31
CA ASP A 60 8.08 23.94 -8.71
C ASP A 60 7.34 23.68 -10.03
N ASP A 61 7.56 22.54 -10.70
CA ASP A 61 6.89 22.15 -11.94
C ASP A 61 5.44 21.74 -11.68
N LYS A 62 4.57 22.73 -11.58
CA LYS A 62 3.12 22.55 -11.39
C LYS A 62 2.48 21.80 -12.56
N LYS A 63 3.00 21.96 -13.79
CA LYS A 63 2.45 21.27 -14.95
C LYS A 63 2.67 19.78 -14.82
N MET A 64 3.90 19.34 -14.54
CA MET A 64 4.23 17.94 -14.35
C MET A 64 3.49 17.34 -13.13
N LEU A 65 3.38 18.08 -12.04
CA LEU A 65 2.60 17.62 -10.88
C LEU A 65 1.11 17.40 -11.22
N ASN A 66 0.51 18.26 -12.05
CA ASN A 66 -0.87 18.07 -12.51
C ASN A 66 -0.99 16.85 -13.43
N GLU A 67 -0.05 16.62 -14.33
CA GLU A 67 -0.02 15.42 -15.19
C GLU A 67 0.08 14.13 -14.33
N ILE A 68 0.91 14.14 -13.28
CA ILE A 68 1.01 13.04 -12.31
C ILE A 68 -0.34 12.78 -11.62
N LYS A 69 -1.00 13.84 -11.15
CA LYS A 69 -2.32 13.73 -10.50
C LYS A 69 -3.38 13.20 -11.43
N ASP A 70 -3.38 13.64 -12.69
CA ASP A 70 -4.34 13.18 -13.71
C ASP A 70 -4.12 11.68 -14.03
N ILE A 71 -2.86 11.25 -14.17
CA ILE A 71 -2.53 9.83 -14.33
C ILE A 71 -2.99 9.05 -13.10
N GLY A 72 -2.69 9.53 -11.90
CA GLY A 72 -3.08 8.92 -10.65
C GLY A 72 -4.60 8.77 -10.54
N LYS A 73 -5.35 9.83 -10.83
CA LYS A 73 -6.81 9.80 -10.77
C LYS A 73 -7.44 8.80 -11.72
N ARG A 74 -6.88 8.64 -12.91
CA ARG A 74 -7.31 7.61 -13.86
C ARG A 74 -7.05 6.20 -13.32
N MET A 75 -5.94 5.99 -12.61
CA MET A 75 -5.64 4.70 -11.97
C MET A 75 -6.58 4.41 -10.81
N GLU A 76 -6.82 5.38 -9.93
CA GLU A 76 -7.81 5.25 -8.84
C GLU A 76 -9.17 4.80 -9.38
N ASN A 77 -9.68 5.49 -10.41
CA ASN A 77 -10.95 5.16 -11.02
C ASN A 77 -10.95 3.75 -11.65
N SER A 78 -9.83 3.35 -12.27
CA SER A 78 -9.69 2.02 -12.89
C SER A 78 -9.65 0.91 -11.83
N ILE A 79 -9.03 1.16 -10.68
CA ILE A 79 -8.99 0.22 -9.55
C ILE A 79 -10.41 0.04 -9.00
N SER A 80 -11.09 1.13 -8.64
CA SER A 80 -12.45 1.05 -8.10
C SER A 80 -13.42 0.38 -9.08
N LYS A 81 -13.29 0.68 -10.37
CA LYS A 81 -14.07 0.03 -11.42
C LYS A 81 -13.81 -1.49 -11.46
N TYR A 82 -12.55 -1.91 -11.46
CA TYR A 82 -12.18 -3.33 -11.47
C TYR A 82 -12.79 -4.09 -10.29
N PHE A 83 -12.69 -3.56 -9.07
CA PHE A 83 -13.25 -4.22 -7.89
C PHE A 83 -14.77 -4.24 -7.90
N SER A 84 -15.42 -3.17 -8.37
CA SER A 84 -16.87 -3.14 -8.57
C SER A 84 -17.35 -4.17 -9.59
N GLU A 85 -16.67 -4.32 -10.72
CA GLU A 85 -17.04 -5.28 -11.78
C GLU A 85 -16.77 -6.73 -11.39
N THR A 86 -15.76 -6.98 -10.55
CA THR A 86 -15.43 -8.34 -10.09
C THR A 86 -16.18 -8.76 -8.82
N GLY A 87 -16.95 -7.86 -8.20
CA GLY A 87 -17.66 -8.12 -6.96
C GLY A 87 -16.75 -8.37 -5.75
N LYS A 88 -15.48 -7.95 -5.83
CA LYS A 88 -14.52 -8.03 -4.74
C LYS A 88 -14.49 -6.71 -3.96
N ASP A 89 -14.16 -6.79 -2.67
CA ASP A 89 -13.96 -5.59 -1.85
C ASP A 89 -12.79 -4.75 -2.37
N ASP A 90 -13.02 -3.47 -2.61
CA ASP A 90 -11.97 -2.53 -3.03
C ASP A 90 -11.01 -2.25 -1.85
N PRO A 91 -9.75 -2.69 -1.93
CA PRO A 91 -8.77 -2.50 -0.86
C PRO A 91 -8.34 -1.04 -0.70
N THR A 92 -8.72 -0.18 -1.62
CA THR A 92 -8.34 1.24 -1.62
C THR A 92 -9.40 2.17 -1.08
N THR A 93 -10.54 1.64 -0.62
CA THR A 93 -11.67 2.42 -0.08
C THR A 93 -11.26 3.40 1.03
N ASN A 94 -10.25 3.02 1.84
CA ASN A 94 -9.73 3.83 2.93
C ASN A 94 -8.38 4.49 2.58
N PHE A 95 -8.05 4.63 1.29
CA PHE A 95 -6.86 5.36 0.87
C PHE A 95 -7.16 6.85 0.82
N ASP A 96 -6.22 7.63 1.32
CA ASP A 96 -6.16 9.08 1.17
C ASP A 96 -5.07 9.42 0.16
N TRP A 97 -5.46 9.38 -1.12
CA TRP A 97 -4.56 9.52 -2.25
C TRP A 97 -3.89 10.89 -2.29
N GLU A 98 -2.59 10.90 -2.30
CA GLU A 98 -1.81 12.12 -2.39
C GLU A 98 -0.56 11.91 -3.26
N TYR A 99 -0.23 12.92 -4.07
CA TYR A 99 0.85 12.88 -5.04
C TYR A 99 1.78 14.06 -4.84
N ILE A 100 3.10 13.80 -4.71
CA ILE A 100 4.13 14.83 -4.69
C ILE A 100 5.19 14.56 -5.76
N LEU A 101 5.79 15.65 -6.23
CA LEU A 101 6.95 15.64 -7.11
C LEU A 101 8.13 16.23 -6.34
N ILE A 102 9.15 15.40 -6.09
CA ILE A 102 10.36 15.77 -5.33
C ILE A 102 11.44 16.19 -6.31
N GLU A 103 12.02 17.39 -6.10
CA GLU A 103 13.09 17.89 -6.95
C GLU A 103 14.42 17.23 -6.61
N ASN A 104 14.72 16.13 -7.29
CA ASN A 104 16.02 15.46 -7.17
C ASN A 104 16.29 14.65 -8.45
N LYS A 105 17.08 15.24 -9.36
CA LYS A 105 17.46 14.61 -10.64
C LYS A 105 18.40 13.42 -10.50
N LYS A 106 19.07 13.28 -9.35
CA LYS A 106 19.99 12.16 -9.12
C LYS A 106 19.28 10.87 -8.74
N ILE A 107 18.11 10.98 -8.11
CA ILE A 107 17.31 9.84 -7.68
C ILE A 107 16.32 9.48 -8.78
N LYS A 108 16.51 8.30 -9.35
CA LYS A 108 15.64 7.75 -10.41
C LYS A 108 14.65 6.76 -9.80
N ASN A 109 13.72 7.28 -9.02
CA ASN A 109 12.79 6.46 -8.24
C ASN A 109 11.40 7.09 -8.15
N ALA A 110 10.43 6.23 -7.87
CA ALA A 110 9.09 6.57 -7.39
C ALA A 110 8.68 5.55 -6.35
N TRP A 111 7.72 5.86 -5.52
CA TRP A 111 7.19 4.91 -4.53
C TRP A 111 5.76 5.24 -4.15
N CYS A 112 5.02 4.21 -3.71
CA CYS A 112 3.70 4.32 -3.14
C CYS A 112 3.69 3.66 -1.75
N MET A 113 3.38 4.44 -0.72
CA MET A 113 3.21 3.93 0.64
C MET A 113 1.77 3.46 0.87
N PRO A 114 1.54 2.64 1.93
CA PRO A 114 0.20 2.29 2.39
C PRO A 114 -0.68 3.53 2.55
N GLY A 115 -1.95 3.40 2.19
CA GLY A 115 -2.90 4.52 2.26
C GLY A 115 -2.86 5.47 1.06
N GLY A 116 -2.12 5.13 -0.03
CA GLY A 116 -2.15 5.88 -1.28
C GLY A 116 -1.25 7.12 -1.30
N LYS A 117 -0.17 7.14 -0.50
CA LYS A 117 0.80 8.25 -0.46
C LYS A 117 1.91 8.01 -1.48
N ILE A 118 1.95 8.82 -2.54
CA ILE A 118 2.80 8.62 -3.71
C ILE A 118 3.80 9.75 -3.86
N ALA A 119 5.07 9.41 -4.04
CA ALA A 119 6.11 10.36 -4.39
C ALA A 119 6.86 9.94 -5.65
N ILE A 120 7.16 10.93 -6.46
CA ILE A 120 7.90 10.80 -7.70
C ILE A 120 9.09 11.74 -7.64
N TYR A 121 10.28 11.25 -7.92
CA TYR A 121 11.48 12.08 -8.03
C TYR A 121 11.64 12.58 -9.46
N THR A 122 12.03 13.84 -9.64
CA THR A 122 12.25 14.41 -10.98
C THR A 122 13.24 13.63 -11.82
N GLY A 123 14.18 12.90 -11.19
CA GLY A 123 15.14 12.07 -11.92
C GLY A 123 14.55 10.88 -12.65
N ILE A 124 13.35 10.36 -12.26
CA ILE A 124 12.71 9.25 -12.99
C ILE A 124 12.11 9.71 -14.32
N LEU A 125 11.81 11.01 -14.46
CA LEU A 125 11.17 11.56 -15.65
C LEU A 125 12.06 11.40 -16.90
N ASP A 126 13.38 11.44 -16.72
CA ASP A 126 14.33 11.21 -17.83
C ASP A 126 14.27 9.78 -18.37
N ILE A 127 13.87 8.82 -17.53
CA ILE A 127 13.72 7.39 -17.89
C ILE A 127 12.35 7.15 -18.50
N THR A 128 11.31 7.68 -17.89
CA THR A 128 9.93 7.45 -18.32
C THR A 128 9.60 8.14 -19.64
N LYS A 129 10.30 9.24 -19.95
CA LYS A 129 10.27 10.00 -21.21
C LYS A 129 8.92 10.64 -21.55
N ASN A 130 7.81 10.03 -21.17
CA ASN A 130 6.45 10.48 -21.47
C ASN A 130 5.45 9.93 -20.45
N ASN A 131 4.19 10.38 -20.59
CA ASN A 131 3.11 10.01 -19.68
C ASN A 131 2.81 8.51 -19.65
N ASN A 132 3.04 7.77 -20.73
CA ASN A 132 2.83 6.32 -20.75
C ASN A 132 3.89 5.60 -19.93
N GLY A 133 5.16 5.99 -20.07
CA GLY A 133 6.23 5.46 -19.22
C GLY A 133 6.04 5.81 -17.74
N LEU A 134 5.64 7.06 -17.47
CA LEU A 134 5.33 7.49 -16.10
C LEU A 134 4.15 6.70 -15.52
N ALA A 135 3.08 6.50 -16.29
CA ALA A 135 1.94 5.68 -15.90
C ALA A 135 2.36 4.23 -15.61
N SER A 136 3.27 3.66 -16.39
CA SER A 136 3.77 2.29 -16.13
C SER A 136 4.48 2.19 -14.79
N VAL A 137 5.33 3.16 -14.44
CA VAL A 137 6.02 3.21 -13.15
C VAL A 137 5.02 3.42 -12.01
N MET A 138 4.13 4.41 -12.14
CA MET A 138 3.11 4.70 -11.12
C MET A 138 2.20 3.49 -10.88
N GLY A 139 1.76 2.82 -11.96
CA GLY A 139 0.93 1.61 -11.87
C GLY A 139 1.62 0.48 -11.15
N HIS A 140 2.93 0.29 -11.35
CA HIS A 140 3.73 -0.69 -10.62
C HIS A 140 3.75 -0.40 -9.12
N GLU A 141 4.03 0.84 -8.72
CA GLU A 141 4.09 1.24 -7.31
C GLU A 141 2.71 1.18 -6.62
N ILE A 142 1.67 1.63 -7.33
CA ILE A 142 0.29 1.54 -6.84
C ILE A 142 -0.15 0.08 -6.68
N ALA A 143 0.21 -0.81 -7.62
CA ALA A 143 -0.10 -2.22 -7.52
C ALA A 143 0.49 -2.87 -6.25
N HIS A 144 1.69 -2.46 -5.83
CA HIS A 144 2.27 -2.91 -4.57
C HIS A 144 1.44 -2.49 -3.35
N ALA A 145 0.89 -1.29 -3.34
CA ALA A 145 0.03 -0.81 -2.27
C ALA A 145 -1.33 -1.52 -2.27
N VAL A 146 -1.96 -1.68 -3.44
CA VAL A 146 -3.23 -2.39 -3.62
C VAL A 146 -3.11 -3.87 -3.23
N ALA A 147 -2.03 -4.54 -3.61
CA ALA A 147 -1.73 -5.93 -3.24
C ALA A 147 -1.29 -6.09 -1.77
N LYS A 148 -1.19 -4.99 -1.01
CA LYS A 148 -0.85 -4.96 0.42
C LYS A 148 0.53 -5.57 0.75
N HIS A 149 1.49 -5.47 -0.17
CA HIS A 149 2.83 -6.03 0.00
C HIS A 149 3.56 -5.44 1.23
N SER A 150 3.33 -4.16 1.56
CA SER A 150 3.90 -3.53 2.75
C SER A 150 3.35 -4.11 4.05
N VAL A 151 2.05 -4.47 4.09
CA VAL A 151 1.41 -5.14 5.24
C VAL A 151 2.02 -6.51 5.45
N GLU A 152 2.18 -7.28 4.38
CA GLU A 152 2.79 -8.61 4.43
C GLU A 152 4.25 -8.54 4.90
N ARG A 153 5.04 -7.63 4.33
CA ARG A 153 6.46 -7.44 4.70
C ARG A 153 6.60 -7.04 6.16
N ALA A 154 5.80 -6.09 6.63
CA ALA A 154 5.82 -5.66 8.01
C ALA A 154 5.38 -6.78 8.98
N SER A 155 4.38 -7.57 8.60
CA SER A 155 3.91 -8.71 9.40
C SER A 155 4.95 -9.84 9.48
N ARG A 156 5.70 -10.10 8.40
CA ARG A 156 6.80 -11.08 8.40
C ARG A 156 7.99 -10.63 9.24
N GLY A 157 8.26 -9.34 9.30
CA GLY A 157 9.34 -8.78 10.14
C GLY A 157 9.08 -8.86 11.64
N MET A 158 7.88 -9.28 12.06
CA MET A 158 7.51 -9.48 13.46
C MET A 158 7.67 -10.94 13.94
N LEU A 159 7.97 -11.87 13.04
CA LEU A 159 8.23 -13.29 13.33
C LEU A 159 9.72 -13.56 13.51
#